data_674eabe9d0a2b0580a125e96aa989a82
#
_entry.id   674eabe9d0a2b0580a125e96aa989a82
#
_cell.length_a   1.000
_cell.length_b   1.000
_cell.length_c   1.000
_cell.angle_alpha   90.00
_cell.angle_beta   90.00
_cell.angle_gamma   90.00
#
_symmetry.space_group_name_H-M   'P 1'
#
loop_
_entity.id
_entity.type
_entity.pdbx_description
1 polymer ?
#
loop_
_entity_poly.entity_id
_entity_poly.type
_entity_poly.pdbx_seq_one_letter_code
_entity_poly.pdbx_strand_id
1 'polypeptide(L)'
;LQTGNLEAGRQFFNGAGGCARCHSATSGDFAKVASPYHGLALLHRLLYPGSGRDAGPAPSRPTATITLPDGQVVTGKVVQDDEFTISILDAGGWSRSGPMKQVRVGIDNPLQAHVDQLGKYTDQQMHDVFAYLQSLK
;
A
#
# COMPACT_ATOMS: atom_id res chain seq x y z
N LEU A 1 -12.09 -5.19 -21.35
CA LEU A 1 -12.05 -4.63 -19.98
C LEU A 1 -12.85 -3.35 -19.79
N GLN A 2 -13.87 -3.12 -20.63
CA GLN A 2 -14.77 -1.97 -20.49
C GLN A 2 -16.14 -2.39 -19.90
N THR A 3 -16.12 -3.30 -18.94
CA THR A 3 -17.34 -3.85 -18.32
C THR A 3 -17.72 -3.15 -17.02
N GLY A 4 -16.89 -2.22 -16.55
CA GLY A 4 -17.12 -1.49 -15.30
C GLY A 4 -17.92 -0.20 -15.48
N ASN A 5 -18.65 0.18 -14.45
CA ASN A 5 -19.39 1.43 -14.36
C ASN A 5 -18.50 2.49 -13.69
N LEU A 6 -18.19 3.56 -14.42
CA LEU A 6 -17.30 4.64 -13.97
C LEU A 6 -17.83 5.34 -12.70
N GLU A 7 -19.13 5.63 -12.65
CA GLU A 7 -19.72 6.32 -11.49
C GLU A 7 -19.75 5.42 -10.24
N ALA A 8 -20.10 4.14 -10.42
CA ALA A 8 -20.02 3.17 -9.33
C ALA A 8 -18.57 3.02 -8.84
N GLY A 9 -17.60 3.03 -9.76
CA GLY A 9 -16.17 3.00 -9.42
C GLY A 9 -15.72 4.24 -8.64
N ARG A 10 -16.20 5.41 -9.02
CA ARG A 10 -15.95 6.66 -8.29
C ARG A 10 -16.51 6.61 -6.86
N GLN A 11 -17.74 6.11 -6.72
CA GLN A 11 -18.37 5.95 -5.40
C GLN A 11 -17.62 4.93 -4.54
N PHE A 12 -17.20 3.82 -5.12
CA PHE A 12 -16.40 2.81 -4.44
C PHE A 12 -15.05 3.38 -3.98
N PHE A 13 -14.35 4.09 -4.85
CA PHE A 13 -13.05 4.73 -4.55
C PHE A 13 -13.16 5.68 -3.36
N ASN A 14 -14.20 6.52 -3.33
CA ASN A 14 -14.41 7.51 -2.27
C ASN A 14 -15.09 6.96 -1.01
N GLY A 15 -15.67 5.78 -1.10
CA GLY A 15 -16.47 5.19 -0.03
C GLY A 15 -15.96 3.82 0.44
N ALA A 16 -16.68 2.77 0.09
CA ALA A 16 -16.46 1.42 0.61
C ALA A 16 -15.06 0.84 0.29
N GLY A 17 -14.45 1.24 -0.81
CA GLY A 17 -13.10 0.81 -1.18
C GLY A 17 -12.00 1.44 -0.34
N GLY A 18 -12.28 2.57 0.31
CA GLY A 18 -11.34 3.26 1.18
C GLY A 18 -10.12 3.86 0.48
N CYS A 19 -10.10 3.90 -0.85
CA CYS A 19 -8.93 4.34 -1.64
C CYS A 19 -8.60 5.81 -1.38
N ALA A 20 -9.62 6.66 -1.26
CA ALA A 20 -9.47 8.09 -1.03
C ALA A 20 -8.86 8.45 0.33
N ARG A 21 -8.69 7.49 1.24
CA ARG A 21 -7.99 7.72 2.51
C ARG A 21 -6.49 7.99 2.32
N CYS A 22 -5.92 7.44 1.25
CA CYS A 22 -4.48 7.55 0.96
C CYS A 22 -4.21 8.17 -0.41
N HIS A 23 -5.14 8.07 -1.35
CA HIS A 23 -4.97 8.52 -2.73
C HIS A 23 -5.92 9.67 -3.07
N SER A 24 -5.47 10.58 -3.94
CA SER A 24 -6.30 11.65 -4.47
C SER A 24 -6.45 11.55 -5.98
N ALA A 25 -7.69 11.50 -6.46
CA ALA A 25 -8.00 11.43 -7.87
C ALA A 25 -8.06 12.82 -8.55
N THR A 26 -8.13 13.90 -7.78
CA THR A 26 -8.32 15.25 -8.30
C THR A 26 -7.08 16.11 -8.31
N SER A 27 -6.19 15.96 -7.33
CA SER A 27 -5.02 16.84 -7.18
C SER A 27 -3.76 16.11 -6.69
N GLY A 28 -3.80 14.80 -6.59
CA GLY A 28 -2.73 14.01 -6.02
C GLY A 28 -2.11 13.01 -7.00
N ASP A 29 -1.63 11.95 -6.44
CA ASP A 29 -0.92 10.88 -7.11
C ASP A 29 -1.72 10.19 -8.22
N PHE A 30 -3.08 10.17 -8.12
CA PHE A 30 -3.94 9.53 -9.09
C PHE A 30 -4.61 10.48 -10.10
N ALA A 31 -4.37 11.80 -9.99
CA ALA A 31 -5.03 12.78 -10.87
C ALA A 31 -4.86 12.48 -12.38
N LYS A 32 -3.77 11.83 -12.76
CA LYS A 32 -3.47 11.41 -14.14
C LYS A 32 -2.91 9.99 -14.19
N VAL A 33 -3.38 9.11 -13.32
CA VAL A 33 -2.79 7.77 -13.18
C VAL A 33 -2.90 6.93 -14.46
N ALA A 34 -3.93 7.15 -15.26
CA ALA A 34 -4.13 6.43 -16.52
C ALA A 34 -3.29 6.94 -17.69
N SER A 35 -2.58 8.07 -17.52
CA SER A 35 -1.63 8.55 -18.55
C SER A 35 -0.38 7.69 -18.64
N PRO A 36 0.40 7.50 -17.55
CA PRO A 36 1.54 6.59 -17.57
C PRO A 36 1.16 5.11 -17.48
N TYR A 37 0.02 4.79 -16.86
CA TYR A 37 -0.40 3.41 -16.62
C TYR A 37 -1.81 3.17 -17.16
N HIS A 38 -1.96 2.21 -18.06
CA HIS A 38 -3.25 1.87 -18.67
C HIS A 38 -3.38 0.37 -18.90
N GLY A 39 -4.60 -0.10 -19.10
CA GLY A 39 -4.89 -1.51 -19.37
C GLY A 39 -4.40 -2.42 -18.23
N LEU A 40 -3.79 -3.54 -18.58
CA LEU A 40 -3.34 -4.53 -17.61
C LEU A 40 -2.25 -4.01 -16.67
N ALA A 41 -1.43 -3.07 -17.09
CA ALA A 41 -0.41 -2.47 -16.22
C ALA A 41 -1.05 -1.68 -15.06
N LEU A 42 -2.10 -0.92 -15.34
CA LEU A 42 -2.87 -0.22 -14.32
C LEU A 42 -3.60 -1.19 -13.39
N LEU A 43 -4.25 -2.21 -13.93
CA LEU A 43 -4.94 -3.24 -13.15
C LEU A 43 -3.96 -3.98 -12.21
N HIS A 44 -2.81 -4.36 -12.73
CA HIS A 44 -1.79 -5.01 -11.92
C HIS A 44 -1.32 -4.14 -10.74
N ARG A 45 -1.12 -2.84 -10.99
CA ARG A 45 -0.75 -1.90 -9.93
C ARG A 45 -1.87 -1.67 -8.91
N LEU A 46 -3.12 -1.72 -9.33
CA LEU A 46 -4.26 -1.63 -8.42
C LEU A 46 -4.28 -2.81 -7.44
N LEU A 47 -4.08 -4.02 -7.96
CA LEU A 47 -4.20 -5.25 -7.16
C LEU A 47 -2.92 -5.58 -6.39
N TYR A 48 -1.76 -5.37 -7.01
CA TYR A 48 -0.45 -5.76 -6.49
C TYR A 48 0.57 -4.61 -6.57
N PRO A 49 0.33 -3.50 -5.84
CA PRO A 49 1.25 -2.36 -5.90
C PRO A 49 2.65 -2.76 -5.44
N GLY A 50 3.64 -2.26 -6.15
CA GLY A 50 5.03 -2.52 -5.82
C GLY A 50 5.59 -3.87 -6.30
N SER A 51 4.82 -4.64 -7.07
CA SER A 51 5.25 -5.91 -7.65
C SER A 51 5.39 -5.84 -9.18
N GLY A 52 6.19 -6.72 -9.75
CA GLY A 52 6.39 -6.84 -11.21
C GLY A 52 7.49 -5.93 -11.78
N ARG A 53 7.82 -6.16 -13.06
CA ARG A 53 8.90 -5.43 -13.76
C ARG A 53 8.59 -3.95 -13.96
N ASP A 54 7.31 -3.60 -14.05
CA ASP A 54 6.83 -2.23 -14.26
C ASP A 54 6.31 -1.60 -12.96
N ALA A 55 6.84 -2.05 -11.83
CA ALA A 55 6.38 -1.62 -10.50
C ALA A 55 6.60 -0.12 -10.22
N GLY A 56 7.38 0.58 -11.04
CA GLY A 56 7.74 1.98 -10.80
C GLY A 56 8.71 2.11 -9.62
N PRO A 57 8.77 3.28 -8.99
CA PRO A 57 9.63 3.46 -7.82
C PRO A 57 9.26 2.43 -6.75
N ALA A 58 10.27 1.89 -6.07
CA ALA A 58 10.06 0.93 -4.99
C ALA A 58 9.07 1.51 -3.95
N PRO A 59 8.08 0.72 -3.49
CA PRO A 59 7.17 1.20 -2.47
C PRO A 59 7.96 1.56 -1.21
N SER A 60 7.45 2.52 -0.45
CA SER A 60 8.02 2.88 0.84
C SER A 60 8.09 1.63 1.73
N ARG A 61 9.25 1.38 2.31
CA ARG A 61 9.40 0.28 3.27
C ARG A 61 8.47 0.51 4.45
N PRO A 62 7.89 -0.54 5.02
CA PRO A 62 7.13 -0.43 6.26
C PRO A 62 7.95 0.26 7.35
N THR A 63 7.29 1.01 8.21
CA THR A 63 7.88 1.60 9.41
C THR A 63 7.46 0.74 10.60
N ALA A 64 8.41 0.42 11.47
CA ALA A 64 8.12 -0.27 12.72
C ALA A 64 8.48 0.60 13.91
N THR A 65 7.67 0.48 14.96
CA THR A 65 7.96 0.99 16.30
C THR A 65 8.24 -0.21 17.19
N ILE A 66 9.46 -0.26 17.76
CA ILE A 66 9.91 -1.36 18.60
C ILE A 66 10.04 -0.85 20.02
N THR A 67 9.42 -1.55 20.98
CA THR A 67 9.66 -1.32 22.42
C THR A 67 10.60 -2.40 22.92
N LEU A 68 11.79 -1.98 23.34
CA LEU A 68 12.83 -2.85 23.87
C LEU A 68 12.52 -3.31 25.31
N PRO A 69 13.18 -4.37 25.81
CA PRO A 69 12.93 -4.89 27.17
C PRO A 69 13.17 -3.86 28.29
N ASP A 70 14.03 -2.89 28.06
CA ASP A 70 14.32 -1.78 29.00
C ASP A 70 13.28 -0.64 28.95
N GLY A 71 12.26 -0.78 28.10
CA GLY A 71 11.21 0.24 27.90
C GLY A 71 11.58 1.31 26.87
N GLN A 72 12.76 1.29 26.30
CA GLN A 72 13.14 2.22 25.23
C GLN A 72 12.31 1.96 23.96
N VAL A 73 11.82 3.01 23.34
CA VAL A 73 11.05 2.96 22.09
C VAL A 73 11.91 3.48 20.96
N VAL A 74 12.04 2.69 19.89
CA VAL A 74 12.75 3.07 18.66
C VAL A 74 11.85 2.87 17.45
N THR A 75 11.92 3.80 16.50
CA THR A 75 11.11 3.78 15.28
C THR A 75 12.02 3.90 14.06
N GLY A 76 11.73 3.15 13.02
CA GLY A 76 12.50 3.22 11.78
C GLY A 76 11.92 2.37 10.67
N LYS A 77 12.60 2.39 9.52
CA LYS A 77 12.23 1.55 8.36
C LYS A 77 12.62 0.11 8.62
N VAL A 78 11.69 -0.82 8.34
CA VAL A 78 11.95 -2.25 8.47
C VAL A 78 12.95 -2.69 7.39
N VAL A 79 14.06 -3.28 7.81
CA VAL A 79 15.09 -3.85 6.91
C VAL A 79 15.15 -5.36 7.00
N GLN A 80 14.70 -5.95 8.10
CA GLN A 80 14.56 -7.39 8.29
C GLN A 80 13.37 -7.66 9.22
N ASP A 81 12.53 -8.61 8.85
CA ASP A 81 11.38 -9.04 9.64
C ASP A 81 11.15 -10.53 9.38
N ASP A 82 11.55 -11.36 10.31
CA ASP A 82 11.35 -12.81 10.29
C ASP A 82 10.80 -13.31 11.63
N GLU A 83 10.61 -14.63 11.78
CA GLU A 83 10.03 -15.22 13.00
C GLU A 83 10.87 -14.94 14.27
N PHE A 84 12.13 -14.64 14.11
CA PHE A 84 13.08 -14.59 15.23
C PHE A 84 13.55 -13.18 15.53
N THR A 85 13.68 -12.33 14.50
CA THR A 85 14.36 -11.04 14.61
C THR A 85 13.65 -9.97 13.80
N ILE A 86 13.55 -8.77 14.37
CA ILE A 86 13.19 -7.57 13.63
C ILE A 86 14.36 -6.60 13.66
N SER A 87 14.69 -6.02 12.51
CA SER A 87 15.71 -4.99 12.35
C SER A 87 15.13 -3.79 11.66
N ILE A 88 15.41 -2.61 12.19
CA ILE A 88 15.01 -1.33 11.64
C ILE A 88 16.19 -0.42 11.41
N LEU A 89 16.05 0.51 10.49
CA LEU A 89 16.99 1.61 10.28
C LEU A 89 16.34 2.88 10.81
N ASP A 90 16.90 3.47 11.86
CA ASP A 90 16.36 4.66 12.50
C ASP A 90 16.66 5.94 11.69
N ALA A 91 16.12 7.09 12.14
CA ALA A 91 16.30 8.37 11.47
C ALA A 91 17.77 8.83 11.40
N GLY A 92 18.62 8.36 12.31
CA GLY A 92 20.05 8.64 12.32
C GLY A 92 20.87 7.73 11.41
N GLY A 93 20.24 6.76 10.72
CA GLY A 93 20.91 5.78 9.88
C GLY A 93 21.49 4.60 10.66
N TRP A 94 21.16 4.45 11.92
CA TRP A 94 21.62 3.34 12.75
C TRP A 94 20.68 2.14 12.66
N SER A 95 21.27 0.96 12.52
CA SER A 95 20.51 -0.29 12.57
C SER A 95 20.22 -0.65 14.02
N ARG A 96 18.94 -0.94 14.29
CA ARG A 96 18.44 -1.44 15.58
C ARG A 96 17.80 -2.79 15.37
N SER A 97 18.16 -3.77 16.17
CA SER A 97 17.65 -5.13 16.07
C SER A 97 17.27 -5.65 17.45
N GLY A 98 16.26 -6.53 17.45
CA GLY A 98 15.86 -7.22 18.68
C GLY A 98 15.20 -8.56 18.38
N PRO A 99 15.34 -9.56 19.29
CA PRO A 99 14.64 -10.82 19.14
C PRO A 99 13.12 -10.61 19.32
N MET A 100 12.32 -11.15 18.39
CA MET A 100 10.86 -10.98 18.35
C MET A 100 10.16 -11.34 19.66
N LYS A 101 10.69 -12.31 20.40
CA LYS A 101 10.13 -12.73 21.69
C LYS A 101 10.33 -11.73 22.84
N GLN A 102 11.26 -10.79 22.71
CA GLN A 102 11.65 -9.85 23.76
C GLN A 102 11.22 -8.42 23.48
N VAL A 103 10.69 -8.14 22.30
CA VAL A 103 10.29 -6.79 21.90
C VAL A 103 8.80 -6.74 21.56
N ARG A 104 8.18 -5.58 21.78
CA ARG A 104 6.85 -5.28 21.22
C ARG A 104 7.03 -4.56 19.90
N VAL A 105 6.31 -5.01 18.88
CA VAL A 105 6.43 -4.49 17.54
C VAL A 105 5.08 -4.00 17.04
N GLY A 106 5.03 -2.73 16.59
CA GLY A 106 3.93 -2.19 15.81
C GLY A 106 4.46 -1.87 14.42
N ILE A 107 3.86 -2.45 13.37
CA ILE A 107 4.28 -2.22 11.99
C ILE A 107 3.21 -1.41 11.27
N ASP A 108 3.62 -0.29 10.66
CA ASP A 108 2.83 0.49 9.73
C ASP A 108 3.30 0.18 8.30
N ASN A 109 2.53 -0.65 7.62
CA ASN A 109 2.78 -1.00 6.23
C ASN A 109 1.81 -0.24 5.32
N PRO A 110 2.27 0.73 4.52
CA PRO A 110 1.40 1.51 3.63
C PRO A 110 0.68 0.65 2.58
N LEU A 111 1.18 -0.55 2.29
CA LEU A 111 0.55 -1.49 1.35
C LEU A 111 -0.46 -2.44 2.01
N GLN A 112 -0.57 -2.44 3.33
CA GLN A 112 -1.45 -3.39 4.04
C GLN A 112 -2.91 -3.26 3.61
N ALA A 113 -3.39 -2.04 3.39
CA ALA A 113 -4.76 -1.80 2.92
C ALA A 113 -5.06 -2.46 1.57
N HIS A 114 -4.07 -2.55 0.68
CA HIS A 114 -4.22 -3.27 -0.60
C HIS A 114 -4.32 -4.78 -0.39
N VAL A 115 -3.47 -5.34 0.48
CA VAL A 115 -3.53 -6.77 0.84
C VAL A 115 -4.90 -7.12 1.45
N ASP A 116 -5.36 -6.31 2.39
CA ASP A 116 -6.65 -6.51 3.05
C ASP A 116 -7.84 -6.39 2.09
N GLN A 117 -7.71 -5.56 1.07
CA GLN A 117 -8.78 -5.33 0.08
C GLN A 117 -8.88 -6.45 -0.95
N LEU A 118 -7.77 -7.16 -1.26
CA LEU A 118 -7.78 -8.22 -2.28
C LEU A 118 -8.87 -9.27 -2.06
N GLY A 119 -9.09 -9.70 -0.82
CA GLY A 119 -10.11 -10.68 -0.49
C GLY A 119 -11.54 -10.13 -0.36
N LYS A 120 -11.72 -8.81 -0.49
CA LYS A 120 -13.00 -8.12 -0.29
C LYS A 120 -13.63 -7.63 -1.58
N TYR A 121 -12.87 -7.51 -2.67
CA TYR A 121 -13.42 -7.12 -3.96
C TYR A 121 -14.44 -8.12 -4.44
N THR A 122 -15.61 -7.65 -4.87
CA THR A 122 -16.41 -8.39 -5.83
C THR A 122 -15.87 -8.14 -7.24
N ASP A 123 -16.13 -9.05 -8.19
CA ASP A 123 -15.71 -8.87 -9.58
C ASP A 123 -16.24 -7.53 -10.14
N GLN A 124 -17.49 -7.20 -9.82
CA GLN A 124 -18.10 -5.95 -10.29
C GLN A 124 -17.41 -4.73 -9.70
N GLN A 125 -17.11 -4.72 -8.39
CA GLN A 125 -16.39 -3.60 -7.74
C GLN A 125 -15.01 -3.39 -8.33
N MET A 126 -14.30 -4.48 -8.63
CA MET A 126 -12.99 -4.42 -9.27
C MET A 126 -13.08 -3.80 -10.66
N HIS A 127 -14.06 -4.23 -11.46
CA HIS A 127 -14.30 -3.67 -12.79
C HIS A 127 -14.70 -2.19 -12.74
N ASP A 128 -15.55 -1.81 -11.80
CA ASP A 128 -16.03 -0.45 -11.64
C ASP A 128 -14.91 0.51 -11.22
N VAL A 129 -14.13 0.17 -10.19
CA VAL A 129 -13.02 1.01 -9.75
C VAL A 129 -11.93 1.09 -10.83
N PHE A 130 -11.70 0.02 -11.54
CA PHE A 130 -10.77 0.02 -12.67
C PHE A 130 -11.21 0.95 -13.79
N ALA A 131 -12.51 0.91 -14.17
CA ALA A 131 -13.08 1.82 -15.16
C ALA A 131 -12.93 3.30 -14.73
N TYR A 132 -13.15 3.59 -13.45
CA TYR A 132 -12.93 4.92 -12.88
C TYR A 132 -11.47 5.35 -12.99
N LEU A 133 -10.51 4.51 -12.56
CA LEU A 133 -9.11 4.84 -12.63
C LEU A 133 -8.62 5.06 -14.07
N GLN A 134 -9.12 4.29 -15.04
CA GLN A 134 -8.82 4.49 -16.46
C GLN A 134 -9.32 5.83 -17.02
N SER A 135 -10.30 6.44 -16.39
CA SER A 135 -10.81 7.77 -16.79
C SER A 135 -9.93 8.93 -16.32
N LEU A 136 -9.01 8.69 -15.40
CA LEU A 136 -8.10 9.70 -14.83
C LEU A 136 -6.86 9.90 -15.72
N LYS A 137 -7.02 10.68 -16.79
CA LYS A 137 -6.00 10.97 -17.81
C LYS A 137 -5.41 12.36 -17.69
#